data_73f00b3a496be74ca9b6b3dcc7ba3cb6
#
_entry.id   73f00b3a496be74ca9b6b3dcc7ba3cb6
#
_cell.length_a   1.000
_cell.length_b   1.000
_cell.length_c   1.000
_cell.angle_alpha   90.00
_cell.angle_beta   90.00
_cell.angle_gamma   90.00
#
_symmetry.space_group_name_H-M   'P 1'
#
loop_
_entity.id
_entity.type
_entity.pdbx_description
1 polymer ?
#
loop_
_entity_poly.entity_id
_entity_poly.type
_entity_poly.pdbx_seq_one_letter_code
_entity_poly.pdbx_strand_id
1 'polypeptide(L)'
;MNSRFDPDQVAYYNKAGIKNHSKTTDFFADQQIEPSFFFYDLETSGISPREDRIMQFAGQRTNLDLEPIGEPVNILIKLNNDTLPSPDAIMVTHILPQETVKYGMTEAEFCRIAMNEIFTANTISCGYNSVRFDDEHMRYLFWRNFYDPYEWQWKNGRSRWDLLDVVRMIRALRPEGIKWPIISDPESGRKKPANKLELLTKLNRIDHTKAHDALSDVEALIALARLLKEKQPQIFNYLLKMRDKREVLKLVNLSTPRPFVYTSGRYKSDFLNTTIAFPIAPSKNGNLLVFDLRYNLEDLLTAEKEFKSEKKVNRFGKEYMTWFDFGEAVKEICLNKCPAVAPISVLDTLSDKESNDEFSPHPRGASGWEKIQLTPEIIEKNLEILLKHPDFIERMRSLYENRVDYPKVDEVEASLYDGFLPEADRRNSQKIQGADAESINKFIPNFIDERLPGLFLHFKGRNFPNCLSEEELSKWEEDRKKRIQKQSKRFFTSLNALKKKIETGEKTMDGRAIDPKILKELEDWYDFCK
;
A
#
# COMPACT_ATOMS: atom_id res chain seq x y z
N MET A 1 -23.09 13.81 -20.68
CA MET A 1 -22.10 13.25 -19.75
C MET A 1 -22.88 12.67 -18.58
N ASN A 2 -23.05 11.35 -18.56
CA ASN A 2 -23.62 10.70 -17.38
C ASN A 2 -22.57 10.79 -16.27
N SER A 3 -22.92 11.37 -15.12
CA SER A 3 -22.01 11.41 -13.99
C SER A 3 -21.67 9.97 -13.60
N ARG A 4 -20.37 9.68 -13.44
CA ARG A 4 -19.86 8.37 -12.97
C ARG A 4 -20.35 8.03 -11.55
N PHE A 5 -20.96 8.97 -10.87
CA PHE A 5 -21.36 8.88 -9.47
C PHE A 5 -22.87 9.01 -9.39
N ASP A 6 -23.48 8.09 -8.67
CA ASP A 6 -24.90 8.15 -8.33
C ASP A 6 -25.12 9.26 -7.28
N PRO A 7 -25.82 10.35 -7.63
CA PRO A 7 -26.10 11.44 -6.68
C PRO A 7 -26.86 10.97 -5.44
N ASP A 8 -27.65 9.90 -5.55
CA ASP A 8 -28.44 9.35 -4.44
C ASP A 8 -27.58 8.57 -3.45
N GLN A 9 -26.50 7.89 -3.91
CA GLN A 9 -25.51 7.28 -3.02
C GLN A 9 -24.72 8.33 -2.22
N VAL A 10 -24.28 9.40 -2.87
CA VAL A 10 -23.61 10.53 -2.21
C VAL A 10 -24.56 11.17 -1.18
N ALA A 11 -25.84 11.33 -1.53
CA ALA A 11 -26.87 11.87 -0.64
C ALA A 11 -27.18 10.92 0.53
N TYR A 12 -27.12 9.59 0.34
CA TYR A 12 -27.31 8.60 1.40
C TYR A 12 -26.20 8.72 2.45
N TYR A 13 -24.94 8.75 2.05
CA TYR A 13 -23.80 8.86 2.98
C TYR A 13 -23.74 10.24 3.63
N ASN A 14 -24.10 11.31 2.93
CA ASN A 14 -24.21 12.63 3.51
C ASN A 14 -25.37 12.72 4.53
N LYS A 15 -26.50 12.02 4.32
CA LYS A 15 -27.62 11.95 5.27
C LYS A 15 -27.35 11.00 6.44
N ALA A 16 -26.66 9.88 6.21
CA ALA A 16 -26.26 8.96 7.27
C ALA A 16 -25.27 9.62 8.25
N GLY A 17 -24.42 10.55 7.73
CA GLY A 17 -23.54 11.37 8.54
C GLY A 17 -24.23 12.35 9.50
N ILE A 18 -25.51 12.68 9.28
CA ILE A 18 -26.28 13.67 10.06
C ILE A 18 -27.07 13.03 11.20
N LYS A 19 -27.25 11.70 11.23
CA LYS A 19 -27.89 11.06 12.37
C LYS A 19 -26.93 11.03 13.56
N ASN A 20 -27.15 11.96 14.49
CA ASN A 20 -26.52 12.02 15.80
C ASN A 20 -26.57 10.67 16.52
N HIS A 21 -25.52 9.86 16.43
CA HIS A 21 -25.29 8.73 17.30
C HIS A 21 -24.42 9.13 18.51
N SER A 22 -24.93 10.04 19.33
CA SER A 22 -24.31 10.38 20.61
C SER A 22 -24.57 9.36 21.72
N LYS A 23 -25.11 8.16 21.42
CA LYS A 23 -25.42 7.11 22.42
C LYS A 23 -25.30 5.70 21.88
N THR A 24 -24.19 5.29 21.31
CA THR A 24 -24.01 3.87 20.90
C THR A 24 -22.63 3.30 21.22
N THR A 25 -21.95 3.79 22.24
CA THR A 25 -20.66 3.20 22.65
C THR A 25 -20.77 1.91 23.45
N ASP A 26 -21.94 1.50 23.94
CA ASP A 26 -22.08 0.33 24.81
C ASP A 26 -22.98 -0.80 24.30
N PHE A 27 -23.70 -0.64 23.19
CA PHE A 27 -24.65 -1.66 22.73
C PHE A 27 -24.06 -2.74 21.82
N PHE A 28 -22.85 -2.58 21.31
CA PHE A 28 -22.18 -3.56 20.41
C PHE A 28 -21.08 -4.38 21.07
N ALA A 29 -20.88 -4.26 22.38
CA ALA A 29 -19.82 -4.98 23.09
C ALA A 29 -20.03 -6.50 23.18
N ASP A 30 -21.22 -7.02 22.89
CA ASP A 30 -21.59 -8.43 23.07
C ASP A 30 -22.10 -9.17 21.82
N GLN A 31 -22.18 -8.53 20.66
CA GLN A 31 -22.42 -9.27 19.42
C GLN A 31 -21.09 -9.75 18.86
N GLN A 32 -20.88 -11.06 18.82
CA GLN A 32 -19.80 -11.69 18.05
C GLN A 32 -20.03 -11.34 16.57
N ILE A 33 -19.38 -10.25 16.13
CA ILE A 33 -19.38 -9.89 14.71
C ILE A 33 -18.53 -10.93 14.00
N GLU A 34 -19.16 -11.71 13.11
CA GLU A 34 -18.47 -12.72 12.31
C GLU A 34 -17.35 -12.06 11.47
N PRO A 35 -16.20 -12.73 11.32
CA PRO A 35 -15.13 -12.24 10.46
C PRO A 35 -15.63 -12.02 9.02
N SER A 36 -15.26 -10.92 8.43
CA SER A 36 -15.61 -10.58 7.05
C SER A 36 -14.45 -9.88 6.34
N PHE A 37 -14.36 -10.04 5.03
CA PHE A 37 -13.47 -9.21 4.24
C PHE A 37 -14.10 -7.86 3.97
N PHE A 38 -13.26 -6.85 3.84
CA PHE A 38 -13.60 -5.59 3.21
C PHE A 38 -12.56 -5.31 2.14
N PHE A 39 -12.93 -5.59 0.90
CA PHE A 39 -12.10 -5.28 -0.27
C PHE A 39 -12.21 -3.80 -0.57
N TYR A 40 -11.08 -3.14 -0.81
CA TYR A 40 -11.07 -1.72 -1.08
C TYR A 40 -9.94 -1.33 -2.03
N ASP A 41 -10.15 -0.21 -2.69
CA ASP A 41 -9.22 0.44 -3.60
C ASP A 41 -9.33 1.95 -3.49
N LEU A 42 -8.26 2.68 -3.80
CA LEU A 42 -8.17 4.12 -3.68
C LEU A 42 -7.76 4.76 -5.00
N GLU A 43 -8.48 5.84 -5.37
CA GLU A 43 -7.94 6.78 -6.34
C GLU A 43 -7.36 7.99 -5.61
N THR A 44 -6.13 8.37 -5.99
CA THR A 44 -5.36 9.38 -5.27
C THR A 44 -4.91 10.52 -6.17
N SER A 45 -4.62 11.67 -5.58
CA SER A 45 -4.09 12.85 -6.28
C SER A 45 -2.64 12.68 -6.75
N GLY A 46 -2.00 11.55 -6.43
CA GLY A 46 -0.62 11.21 -6.80
C GLY A 46 -0.09 10.04 -6.00
N ILE A 47 1.18 9.71 -6.17
CA ILE A 47 1.79 8.47 -5.65
C ILE A 47 2.43 8.60 -4.26
N SER A 48 2.53 9.81 -3.71
CA SER A 48 3.19 10.07 -2.42
C SER A 48 2.18 10.14 -1.28
N PRO A 49 2.08 9.15 -0.38
CA PRO A 49 1.15 9.22 0.74
C PRO A 49 1.36 10.43 1.66
N ARG A 50 2.58 10.97 1.68
CA ARG A 50 2.97 12.15 2.49
C ARG A 50 2.39 13.45 1.94
N GLU A 51 2.36 13.59 0.62
CA GLU A 51 2.05 14.85 -0.06
C GLU A 51 0.69 14.80 -0.77
N ASP A 52 0.32 13.62 -1.26
CA ASP A 52 -0.90 13.41 -2.03
C ASP A 52 -2.09 13.00 -1.15
N ARG A 53 -3.29 13.07 -1.69
CA ARG A 53 -4.56 12.87 -0.98
C ARG A 53 -5.38 11.79 -1.65
N ILE A 54 -6.20 11.11 -0.86
CA ILE A 54 -7.24 10.23 -1.39
C ILE A 54 -8.34 11.10 -2.00
N MET A 55 -8.73 10.82 -3.22
CA MET A 55 -9.81 11.52 -3.93
C MET A 55 -11.07 10.64 -4.07
N GLN A 56 -10.90 9.31 -4.10
CA GLN A 56 -11.99 8.35 -4.08
C GLN A 56 -11.60 7.15 -3.22
N PHE A 57 -12.55 6.66 -2.46
CA PHE A 57 -12.49 5.39 -1.74
C PHE A 57 -13.63 4.52 -2.24
N ALA A 58 -13.33 3.33 -2.73
CA ALA A 58 -14.33 2.33 -3.05
C ALA A 58 -14.08 1.04 -2.28
N GLY A 59 -15.14 0.30 -1.97
CA GLY A 59 -15.00 -0.97 -1.28
C GLY A 59 -16.29 -1.78 -1.22
N GLN A 60 -16.12 -3.07 -1.00
CA GLN A 60 -17.23 -4.03 -0.83
C GLN A 60 -16.91 -4.98 0.31
N ARG A 61 -17.86 -5.13 1.22
CA ARG A 61 -17.80 -6.17 2.24
C ARG A 61 -18.23 -7.52 1.65
N THR A 62 -17.53 -8.59 2.06
CA THR A 62 -17.93 -9.95 1.73
C THR A 62 -17.83 -10.85 2.97
N ASN A 63 -18.55 -11.98 2.97
CA ASN A 63 -18.27 -13.04 3.93
C ASN A 63 -16.94 -13.75 3.60
N LEU A 64 -16.55 -14.76 4.39
CA LEU A 64 -15.32 -15.52 4.14
C LEU A 64 -15.40 -16.40 2.88
N ASP A 65 -16.60 -16.61 2.34
CA ASP A 65 -16.81 -17.30 1.06
C ASP A 65 -16.79 -16.35 -0.14
N LEU A 66 -16.44 -15.06 0.12
CA LEU A 66 -16.32 -14.02 -0.87
C LEU A 66 -17.66 -13.60 -1.51
N GLU A 67 -18.81 -13.91 -0.85
CA GLU A 67 -20.11 -13.41 -1.25
C GLU A 67 -20.34 -12.00 -0.70
N PRO A 68 -20.87 -11.06 -1.49
CA PRO A 68 -21.10 -9.69 -1.08
C PRO A 68 -22.06 -9.59 0.11
N ILE A 69 -21.78 -8.67 1.03
CA ILE A 69 -22.64 -8.31 2.16
C ILE A 69 -22.94 -6.82 2.06
N GLY A 70 -24.22 -6.47 1.91
CA GLY A 70 -24.68 -5.09 1.78
C GLY A 70 -24.25 -4.44 0.45
N GLU A 71 -24.53 -3.15 0.34
CA GLU A 71 -24.19 -2.36 -0.84
C GLU A 71 -22.70 -1.99 -0.87
N PRO A 72 -22.09 -1.84 -2.05
CA PRO A 72 -20.75 -1.34 -2.19
C PRO A 72 -20.64 0.11 -1.71
N VAL A 73 -19.49 0.46 -1.19
CA VAL A 73 -19.12 1.83 -0.81
C VAL A 73 -18.38 2.47 -1.96
N ASN A 74 -18.80 3.68 -2.36
CA ASN A 74 -18.10 4.47 -3.37
C ASN A 74 -18.21 5.95 -3.00
N ILE A 75 -17.14 6.51 -2.44
CA ILE A 75 -17.13 7.83 -1.80
C ILE A 75 -16.05 8.70 -2.44
N LEU A 76 -16.44 9.88 -2.92
CA LEU A 76 -15.49 10.94 -3.25
C LEU A 76 -15.06 11.67 -1.97
N ILE A 77 -13.76 11.92 -1.85
CA ILE A 77 -13.17 12.67 -0.75
C ILE A 77 -12.69 14.01 -1.30
N LYS A 78 -13.14 15.08 -0.69
CA LYS A 78 -12.87 16.44 -1.11
C LYS A 78 -11.36 16.74 -1.10
N LEU A 79 -10.81 17.08 -2.26
CA LEU A 79 -9.49 17.67 -2.34
C LEU A 79 -9.56 19.15 -1.91
N ASN A 80 -8.74 19.51 -0.94
CA ASN A 80 -8.72 20.88 -0.44
C ASN A 80 -7.78 21.77 -1.29
N ASN A 81 -8.01 23.09 -1.23
CA ASN A 81 -7.25 24.10 -1.96
C ASN A 81 -5.80 24.30 -1.50
N ASP A 82 -5.31 23.43 -0.64
CA ASP A 82 -3.92 23.37 -0.19
C ASP A 82 -3.11 22.23 -0.86
N THR A 83 -3.70 21.60 -1.88
CA THR A 83 -3.09 20.44 -2.55
C THR A 83 -3.23 20.56 -4.08
N LEU A 84 -2.09 20.46 -4.78
CA LEU A 84 -2.05 20.31 -6.24
C LEU A 84 -1.90 18.83 -6.60
N PRO A 85 -2.86 18.25 -7.32
CA PRO A 85 -2.75 16.86 -7.75
C PRO A 85 -1.67 16.69 -8.81
N SER A 86 -1.13 15.49 -8.94
CA SER A 86 -0.29 15.14 -10.10
C SER A 86 -1.14 15.10 -11.36
N PRO A 87 -0.83 15.89 -12.41
CA PRO A 87 -1.53 15.80 -13.68
C PRO A 87 -1.56 14.38 -14.27
N ASP A 88 -0.46 13.62 -14.11
CA ASP A 88 -0.42 12.21 -14.55
C ASP A 88 -1.42 11.34 -13.80
N ALA A 89 -1.60 11.54 -12.48
CA ALA A 89 -2.59 10.80 -11.70
C ALA A 89 -4.02 11.12 -12.17
N ILE A 90 -4.34 12.40 -12.40
CA ILE A 90 -5.67 12.79 -12.90
C ILE A 90 -5.94 12.26 -14.30
N MET A 91 -4.92 12.14 -15.14
CA MET A 91 -5.05 11.48 -16.46
C MET A 91 -5.35 9.99 -16.36
N VAL A 92 -4.97 9.32 -15.27
CA VAL A 92 -5.26 7.90 -15.02
C VAL A 92 -6.64 7.73 -14.39
N THR A 93 -6.92 8.47 -13.31
CA THR A 93 -8.16 8.34 -12.52
C THR A 93 -9.36 9.01 -13.17
N HIS A 94 -9.13 10.06 -13.97
CA HIS A 94 -10.14 10.95 -14.51
C HIS A 94 -11.05 11.63 -13.45
N ILE A 95 -10.59 11.72 -12.21
CA ILE A 95 -11.30 12.40 -11.12
C ILE A 95 -10.76 13.83 -11.01
N LEU A 96 -11.58 14.79 -11.34
CA LEU A 96 -11.19 16.21 -11.26
C LEU A 96 -11.29 16.73 -9.82
N PRO A 97 -10.35 17.57 -9.37
CA PRO A 97 -10.46 18.24 -8.05
C PRO A 97 -11.80 18.95 -7.85
N GLN A 98 -12.30 19.62 -8.87
CA GLN A 98 -13.58 20.34 -8.85
C GLN A 98 -14.78 19.41 -8.58
N GLU A 99 -14.73 18.17 -9.11
CA GLU A 99 -15.76 17.16 -8.84
C GLU A 99 -15.73 16.72 -7.38
N THR A 100 -14.53 16.52 -6.81
CA THR A 100 -14.40 16.17 -5.40
C THR A 100 -14.86 17.29 -4.47
N VAL A 101 -14.66 18.56 -4.84
CA VAL A 101 -15.19 19.70 -4.08
C VAL A 101 -16.71 19.73 -4.12
N LYS A 102 -17.29 19.42 -5.28
CA LYS A 102 -18.75 19.50 -5.49
C LYS A 102 -19.51 18.33 -4.86
N TYR A 103 -18.96 17.13 -4.92
CA TYR A 103 -19.68 15.91 -4.57
C TYR A 103 -19.03 15.11 -3.43
N GLY A 104 -17.81 15.44 -3.06
CA GLY A 104 -17.05 14.71 -2.03
C GLY A 104 -17.34 15.22 -0.63
N MET A 105 -17.13 14.33 0.34
CA MET A 105 -17.13 14.68 1.76
C MET A 105 -15.71 15.06 2.21
N THR A 106 -15.59 15.72 3.36
CA THR A 106 -14.29 16.04 3.94
C THR A 106 -13.54 14.79 4.41
N GLU A 107 -12.20 14.87 4.51
CA GLU A 107 -11.40 13.78 5.10
C GLU A 107 -11.87 13.42 6.52
N ALA A 108 -12.25 14.40 7.34
CA ALA A 108 -12.73 14.18 8.71
C ALA A 108 -14.05 13.39 8.76
N GLU A 109 -15.00 13.72 7.88
CA GLU A 109 -16.26 12.98 7.74
C GLU A 109 -16.01 11.55 7.28
N PHE A 110 -15.13 11.37 6.28
CA PHE A 110 -14.77 10.05 5.79
C PHE A 110 -14.09 9.22 6.88
N CYS A 111 -13.12 9.77 7.63
CA CYS A 111 -12.48 9.07 8.75
C CYS A 111 -13.48 8.54 9.77
N ARG A 112 -14.51 9.33 10.09
CA ARG A 112 -15.57 8.91 11.01
C ARG A 112 -16.37 7.73 10.45
N ILE A 113 -16.77 7.77 9.18
CA ILE A 113 -17.45 6.66 8.50
C ILE A 113 -16.53 5.43 8.43
N ALA A 114 -15.29 5.63 8.02
CA ALA A 114 -14.32 4.55 7.90
C ALA A 114 -14.14 3.75 9.19
N MET A 115 -14.04 4.44 10.33
CA MET A 115 -13.82 3.79 11.63
C MET A 115 -15.07 3.21 12.25
N ASN A 116 -16.25 3.79 12.02
CA ASN A 116 -17.49 3.37 12.67
C ASN A 116 -18.30 2.38 11.82
N GLU A 117 -18.21 2.44 10.48
CA GLU A 117 -19.10 1.70 9.59
C GLU A 117 -18.35 0.75 8.66
N ILE A 118 -17.14 1.12 8.20
CA ILE A 118 -16.36 0.33 7.26
C ILE A 118 -15.45 -0.65 7.98
N PHE A 119 -14.54 -0.17 8.81
CA PHE A 119 -13.58 -1.02 9.52
C PHE A 119 -14.12 -1.43 10.90
N THR A 120 -15.25 -2.15 10.92
CA THR A 120 -15.84 -2.70 12.12
C THR A 120 -14.99 -3.82 12.73
N ALA A 121 -15.35 -4.35 13.92
CA ALA A 121 -14.63 -5.46 14.55
C ALA A 121 -14.53 -6.67 13.60
N ASN A 122 -13.44 -7.44 13.72
CA ASN A 122 -13.14 -8.64 12.92
C ASN A 122 -13.09 -8.43 11.39
N THR A 123 -13.00 -7.18 10.91
CA THR A 123 -12.79 -6.88 9.49
C THR A 123 -11.38 -7.25 9.03
N ILE A 124 -11.29 -7.98 7.93
CA ILE A 124 -10.06 -8.24 7.19
C ILE A 124 -10.04 -7.26 6.01
N SER A 125 -9.30 -6.15 6.14
CA SER A 125 -9.14 -5.21 5.03
C SER A 125 -8.24 -5.82 3.96
N CYS A 126 -8.71 -5.84 2.71
CA CYS A 126 -8.06 -6.54 1.61
C CYS A 126 -7.93 -5.64 0.39
N GLY A 127 -6.75 -5.61 -0.22
CA GLY A 127 -6.48 -4.87 -1.44
C GLY A 127 -5.45 -5.56 -2.32
N TYR A 128 -5.04 -4.89 -3.39
CA TYR A 128 -4.04 -5.36 -4.34
C TYR A 128 -2.82 -4.44 -4.35
N ASN A 129 -1.70 -4.86 -3.77
CA ASN A 129 -0.54 -4.03 -3.45
C ASN A 129 -0.83 -2.97 -2.36
N SER A 130 -1.92 -3.15 -1.62
CA SER A 130 -2.45 -2.20 -0.66
C SER A 130 -1.50 -1.91 0.49
N VAL A 131 -0.77 -2.91 1.00
CA VAL A 131 0.20 -2.74 2.10
C VAL A 131 1.28 -1.70 1.79
N ARG A 132 1.57 -1.46 0.52
CA ARG A 132 2.62 -0.51 0.07
C ARG A 132 2.07 0.81 -0.44
N PHE A 133 0.80 0.88 -0.79
CA PHE A 133 0.19 2.06 -1.40
C PHE A 133 -1.04 2.52 -0.62
N ASP A 134 -2.15 1.81 -0.70
CA ASP A 134 -3.44 2.22 -0.12
C ASP A 134 -3.38 2.36 1.40
N ASP A 135 -2.80 1.37 2.08
CA ASP A 135 -2.62 1.39 3.53
C ASP A 135 -1.82 2.61 3.99
N GLU A 136 -0.80 3.00 3.23
CA GLU A 136 0.01 4.18 3.58
C GLU A 136 -0.79 5.47 3.38
N HIS A 137 -1.58 5.61 2.30
CA HIS A 137 -2.47 6.75 2.11
C HIS A 137 -3.53 6.84 3.21
N MET A 138 -4.14 5.71 3.59
CA MET A 138 -5.07 5.63 4.71
C MET A 138 -4.43 6.04 6.04
N ARG A 139 -3.18 5.62 6.30
CA ARG A 139 -2.46 6.00 7.52
C ARG A 139 -2.22 7.51 7.61
N TYR A 140 -1.77 8.13 6.51
CA TYR A 140 -1.60 9.58 6.48
C TYR A 140 -2.91 10.34 6.54
N LEU A 141 -3.99 9.82 5.97
CA LEU A 141 -5.34 10.36 6.11
C LEU A 141 -5.77 10.34 7.58
N PHE A 142 -5.65 9.20 8.27
CA PHE A 142 -5.99 9.09 9.70
C PHE A 142 -5.11 10.00 10.57
N TRP A 143 -3.80 10.06 10.30
CA TRP A 143 -2.89 10.97 10.98
C TRP A 143 -3.35 12.42 10.91
N ARG A 144 -3.65 12.92 9.70
CA ARG A 144 -4.11 14.30 9.47
C ARG A 144 -5.43 14.63 10.16
N ASN A 145 -6.22 13.63 10.47
CA ASN A 145 -7.55 13.76 11.07
C ASN A 145 -7.62 13.24 12.51
N PHE A 146 -6.47 13.14 13.19
CA PHE A 146 -6.35 12.79 14.61
C PHE A 146 -6.84 11.39 14.98
N TYR A 147 -7.00 10.47 14.02
CA TYR A 147 -7.22 9.05 14.28
C TYR A 147 -5.89 8.31 14.44
N ASP A 148 -5.89 7.21 15.22
CA ASP A 148 -4.72 6.34 15.27
C ASP A 148 -4.51 5.71 13.88
N PRO A 149 -3.31 5.91 13.27
CA PRO A 149 -3.05 5.47 11.89
C PRO A 149 -3.03 3.95 11.70
N TYR A 150 -3.03 3.18 12.79
CA TYR A 150 -2.83 1.73 12.75
C TYR A 150 -4.01 0.93 13.30
N GLU A 151 -4.85 1.47 14.20
CA GLU A 151 -5.92 0.75 14.90
C GLU A 151 -6.92 0.06 13.95
N TRP A 152 -7.18 0.64 12.80
CA TRP A 152 -8.07 0.06 11.78
C TRP A 152 -7.55 -1.26 11.19
N GLN A 153 -6.27 -1.59 11.39
CA GLN A 153 -5.60 -2.77 10.84
C GLN A 153 -5.37 -3.88 11.88
N TRP A 154 -5.60 -3.66 13.17
CA TRP A 154 -5.29 -4.67 14.20
C TRP A 154 -6.22 -4.69 15.42
N LYS A 155 -6.79 -3.54 15.82
CA LYS A 155 -7.60 -3.45 17.04
C LYS A 155 -8.95 -4.16 16.85
N ASN A 156 -9.49 -4.76 17.91
CA ASN A 156 -10.79 -5.45 17.91
C ASN A 156 -10.88 -6.58 16.87
N GLY A 157 -9.85 -7.42 16.75
CA GLY A 157 -9.85 -8.55 15.81
C GLY A 157 -9.66 -8.17 14.34
N ARG A 158 -9.48 -6.88 14.03
CA ARG A 158 -9.17 -6.41 12.67
C ARG A 158 -7.84 -6.97 12.19
N SER A 159 -7.71 -7.14 10.91
CA SER A 159 -6.46 -7.53 10.26
C SER A 159 -6.46 -7.00 8.83
N ARG A 160 -5.33 -7.15 8.13
CA ARG A 160 -5.22 -6.80 6.73
C ARG A 160 -4.67 -7.95 5.92
N TRP A 161 -4.90 -7.93 4.61
CA TRP A 161 -4.38 -8.92 3.68
C TRP A 161 -4.15 -8.32 2.30
N ASP A 162 -2.99 -8.55 1.71
CA ASP A 162 -2.63 -8.04 0.39
C ASP A 162 -2.56 -9.21 -0.60
N LEU A 163 -3.40 -9.17 -1.63
CA LEU A 163 -3.50 -10.26 -2.60
C LEU A 163 -2.35 -10.29 -3.60
N LEU A 164 -1.52 -9.26 -3.74
CA LEU A 164 -0.47 -9.26 -4.75
C LEU A 164 0.61 -10.32 -4.46
N ASP A 165 1.08 -10.44 -3.21
CA ASP A 165 2.08 -11.45 -2.87
C ASP A 165 1.44 -12.86 -2.77
N VAL A 166 0.13 -12.97 -2.51
CA VAL A 166 -0.65 -14.22 -2.64
C VAL A 166 -0.67 -14.69 -4.09
N VAL A 167 -1.01 -13.81 -5.02
CA VAL A 167 -0.99 -14.07 -6.48
C VAL A 167 0.40 -14.53 -6.93
N ARG A 168 1.45 -13.84 -6.50
CA ARG A 168 2.84 -14.21 -6.81
C ARG A 168 3.19 -15.61 -6.33
N MET A 169 2.84 -15.95 -5.08
CA MET A 169 3.14 -17.25 -4.50
C MET A 169 2.32 -18.37 -5.15
N ILE A 170 1.03 -18.15 -5.43
CA ILE A 170 0.20 -19.13 -6.16
C ILE A 170 0.79 -19.37 -7.55
N ARG A 171 1.16 -18.31 -8.28
CA ARG A 171 1.82 -18.43 -9.57
C ARG A 171 3.11 -19.26 -9.52
N ALA A 172 3.92 -19.05 -8.47
CA ALA A 172 5.19 -19.74 -8.33
C ALA A 172 5.04 -21.21 -7.95
N LEU A 173 4.07 -21.54 -7.08
CA LEU A 173 3.99 -22.86 -6.45
C LEU A 173 2.82 -23.71 -6.94
N ARG A 174 1.69 -23.10 -7.30
CA ARG A 174 0.43 -23.75 -7.67
C ARG A 174 -0.27 -22.99 -8.81
N PRO A 175 0.36 -22.90 -10.01
CA PRO A 175 -0.17 -22.12 -11.12
C PRO A 175 -1.39 -22.72 -11.80
N GLU A 176 -1.72 -23.97 -11.53
CA GLU A 176 -2.67 -24.79 -12.27
C GLU A 176 -4.10 -24.20 -12.19
N GLY A 177 -4.83 -24.22 -13.31
CA GLY A 177 -6.21 -23.75 -13.44
C GLY A 177 -6.38 -22.23 -13.51
N ILE A 178 -5.29 -21.47 -13.54
CA ILE A 178 -5.28 -20.02 -13.67
C ILE A 178 -4.39 -19.61 -14.84
N LYS A 179 -4.86 -18.67 -15.66
CA LYS A 179 -4.08 -18.15 -16.80
C LYS A 179 -3.20 -17.00 -16.33
N TRP A 180 -1.90 -17.12 -16.60
CA TRP A 180 -0.88 -16.19 -16.11
C TRP A 180 -0.36 -15.26 -17.20
N PRO A 181 -0.48 -13.94 -17.06
CA PRO A 181 -0.01 -13.00 -18.07
C PRO A 181 1.51 -12.95 -18.16
N ILE A 182 1.99 -12.88 -19.40
CA ILE A 182 3.40 -12.66 -19.74
C ILE A 182 3.46 -11.40 -20.59
N ILE A 183 4.38 -10.51 -20.29
CA ILE A 183 4.63 -9.29 -21.06
C ILE A 183 6.03 -9.34 -21.67
N SER A 184 6.18 -8.72 -22.83
CA SER A 184 7.51 -8.51 -23.42
C SER A 184 8.11 -7.21 -22.86
N ASP A 185 9.35 -7.27 -22.46
CA ASP A 185 10.10 -6.09 -22.07
C ASP A 185 10.33 -5.20 -23.31
N PRO A 186 9.99 -3.91 -23.27
CA PRO A 186 10.06 -3.05 -24.45
C PRO A 186 11.47 -2.86 -24.99
N GLU A 187 12.50 -2.89 -24.13
CA GLU A 187 13.87 -2.64 -24.52
C GLU A 187 14.59 -3.91 -24.99
N SER A 188 14.43 -5.00 -24.24
CA SER A 188 15.15 -6.26 -24.48
C SER A 188 14.33 -7.28 -25.30
N GLY A 189 13.03 -7.09 -25.46
CA GLY A 189 12.12 -8.07 -26.04
C GLY A 189 11.92 -9.34 -25.18
N ARG A 190 12.57 -9.41 -24.01
CA ARG A 190 12.52 -10.57 -23.13
C ARG A 190 11.12 -10.72 -22.51
N LYS A 191 10.60 -11.93 -22.56
CA LYS A 191 9.34 -12.27 -21.90
C LYS A 191 9.52 -12.33 -20.38
N LYS A 192 8.67 -11.64 -19.64
CA LYS A 192 8.66 -11.65 -18.17
C LYS A 192 7.25 -11.83 -17.59
N PRO A 193 7.12 -12.49 -16.44
CA PRO A 193 5.87 -12.60 -15.72
C PRO A 193 5.30 -11.22 -15.34
N ALA A 194 3.99 -11.03 -15.52
CA ALA A 194 3.27 -9.85 -15.04
C ALA A 194 2.19 -10.28 -14.04
N ASN A 195 2.02 -9.47 -12.99
CA ASN A 195 1.03 -9.72 -11.95
C ASN A 195 0.13 -8.47 -11.77
N LYS A 196 -0.11 -7.72 -12.85
CA LYS A 196 -1.06 -6.61 -12.84
C LYS A 196 -2.50 -7.13 -12.83
N LEU A 197 -3.36 -6.53 -12.00
CA LEU A 197 -4.77 -6.93 -11.85
C LEU A 197 -5.48 -6.95 -13.21
N GLU A 198 -5.38 -5.87 -13.98
CA GLU A 198 -5.99 -5.73 -15.30
C GLU A 198 -5.63 -6.87 -16.29
N LEU A 199 -4.35 -7.30 -16.27
CA LEU A 199 -3.89 -8.36 -17.15
C LEU A 199 -4.38 -9.74 -16.70
N LEU A 200 -4.41 -9.98 -15.39
CA LEU A 200 -4.92 -11.22 -14.80
C LEU A 200 -6.42 -11.36 -15.04
N THR A 201 -7.19 -10.33 -14.80
CA THR A 201 -8.64 -10.33 -14.99
C THR A 201 -9.00 -10.54 -16.46
N LYS A 202 -8.38 -9.78 -17.37
CA LYS A 202 -8.58 -9.91 -18.81
C LYS A 202 -8.28 -11.32 -19.31
N LEU A 203 -7.14 -11.90 -18.90
CA LEU A 203 -6.72 -13.23 -19.37
C LEU A 203 -7.63 -14.35 -18.84
N ASN A 204 -8.15 -14.18 -17.61
CA ASN A 204 -9.06 -15.13 -16.97
C ASN A 204 -10.55 -14.83 -17.23
N ARG A 205 -10.87 -13.90 -18.14
CA ARG A 205 -12.24 -13.52 -18.55
C ARG A 205 -13.09 -13.01 -17.37
N ILE A 206 -12.45 -12.35 -16.43
CA ILE A 206 -13.12 -11.60 -15.36
C ILE A 206 -13.49 -10.23 -15.93
N ASP A 207 -14.72 -9.78 -15.71
CA ASP A 207 -15.15 -8.46 -16.16
C ASP A 207 -14.37 -7.36 -15.41
N HIS A 208 -13.71 -6.52 -16.17
CA HIS A 208 -12.89 -5.41 -15.66
C HIS A 208 -12.79 -4.34 -16.77
N THR A 209 -13.93 -3.96 -17.32
CA THR A 209 -13.99 -3.06 -18.49
C THR A 209 -13.71 -1.61 -18.14
N LYS A 210 -13.85 -1.22 -16.88
CA LYS A 210 -13.60 0.12 -16.37
C LYS A 210 -12.38 0.16 -15.42
N ALA A 211 -11.26 -0.40 -15.84
CA ALA A 211 -10.01 -0.31 -15.07
C ALA A 211 -9.69 1.16 -14.72
N HIS A 212 -9.21 1.40 -13.49
CA HIS A 212 -9.02 2.72 -12.86
C HIS A 212 -10.34 3.46 -12.54
N ASP A 213 -11.41 2.71 -12.33
CA ASP A 213 -12.55 3.12 -11.55
C ASP A 213 -12.51 2.27 -10.28
N ALA A 214 -12.31 2.89 -9.12
CA ALA A 214 -12.00 2.15 -7.88
C ALA A 214 -13.04 1.07 -7.55
N LEU A 215 -14.32 1.29 -7.82
CA LEU A 215 -15.34 0.26 -7.58
C LEU A 215 -15.22 -0.93 -8.55
N SER A 216 -14.92 -0.66 -9.82
CA SER A 216 -14.66 -1.71 -10.82
C SER A 216 -13.41 -2.52 -10.46
N ASP A 217 -12.37 -1.86 -9.92
CA ASP A 217 -11.15 -2.54 -9.46
C ASP A 217 -11.43 -3.42 -8.24
N VAL A 218 -12.29 -2.99 -7.31
CA VAL A 218 -12.76 -3.80 -6.16
C VAL A 218 -13.55 -5.03 -6.61
N GLU A 219 -14.49 -4.88 -7.54
CA GLU A 219 -15.28 -6.00 -8.09
C GLU A 219 -14.38 -7.03 -8.78
N ALA A 220 -13.44 -6.56 -9.59
CA ALA A 220 -12.45 -7.38 -10.27
C ALA A 220 -11.52 -8.11 -9.27
N LEU A 221 -11.14 -7.44 -8.18
CA LEU A 221 -10.32 -8.01 -7.12
C LEU A 221 -11.05 -9.13 -6.38
N ILE A 222 -12.34 -8.95 -6.04
CA ILE A 222 -13.18 -9.99 -5.42
C ILE A 222 -13.30 -11.19 -6.36
N ALA A 223 -13.57 -10.96 -7.64
CA ALA A 223 -13.67 -12.02 -8.62
C ALA A 223 -12.35 -12.78 -8.81
N LEU A 224 -11.21 -12.07 -8.79
CA LEU A 224 -9.89 -12.71 -8.77
C LEU A 224 -9.69 -13.55 -7.50
N ALA A 225 -10.04 -13.02 -6.32
CA ALA A 225 -9.93 -13.76 -5.06
C ALA A 225 -10.79 -15.06 -5.09
N ARG A 226 -12.00 -15.01 -5.67
CA ARG A 226 -12.84 -16.19 -5.89
C ARG A 226 -12.15 -17.22 -6.78
N LEU A 227 -11.60 -16.78 -7.91
CA LEU A 227 -10.85 -17.66 -8.81
C LEU A 227 -9.68 -18.33 -8.11
N LEU A 228 -8.89 -17.57 -7.34
CA LEU A 228 -7.76 -18.11 -6.57
C LEU A 228 -8.23 -19.12 -5.52
N LYS A 229 -9.29 -18.82 -4.77
CA LYS A 229 -9.87 -19.71 -3.76
C LYS A 229 -10.47 -20.97 -4.38
N GLU A 230 -11.14 -20.87 -5.52
CA GLU A 230 -11.74 -22.01 -6.23
C GLU A 230 -10.66 -22.96 -6.79
N LYS A 231 -9.65 -22.41 -7.48
CA LYS A 231 -8.63 -23.22 -8.14
C LYS A 231 -7.56 -23.73 -7.20
N GLN A 232 -7.23 -22.96 -6.16
CA GLN A 232 -6.12 -23.25 -5.26
C GLN A 232 -6.51 -23.04 -3.78
N PRO A 233 -7.56 -23.74 -3.26
CA PRO A 233 -8.13 -23.45 -1.94
C PRO A 233 -7.15 -23.68 -0.78
N GLN A 234 -6.25 -24.67 -0.89
CA GLN A 234 -5.33 -24.98 0.20
C GLN A 234 -4.31 -23.86 0.42
N ILE A 235 -3.63 -23.42 -0.64
CA ILE A 235 -2.64 -22.36 -0.55
C ILE A 235 -3.30 -21.00 -0.26
N PHE A 236 -4.49 -20.74 -0.81
CA PHE A 236 -5.27 -19.54 -0.52
C PHE A 236 -5.58 -19.42 0.98
N ASN A 237 -6.17 -20.46 1.58
CA ASN A 237 -6.50 -20.48 3.00
C ASN A 237 -5.25 -20.46 3.89
N TYR A 238 -4.18 -21.11 3.48
CA TYR A 238 -2.89 -21.07 4.16
C TYR A 238 -2.35 -19.64 4.21
N LEU A 239 -2.28 -18.94 3.08
CA LEU A 239 -1.78 -17.56 3.02
C LEU A 239 -2.70 -16.57 3.73
N LEU A 240 -4.01 -16.80 3.71
CA LEU A 240 -4.95 -16.03 4.53
C LEU A 240 -4.63 -16.17 6.03
N LYS A 241 -4.27 -17.36 6.50
CA LYS A 241 -3.83 -17.58 7.88
C LYS A 241 -2.51 -16.85 8.17
N MET A 242 -1.56 -16.85 7.23
CA MET A 242 -0.26 -16.20 7.36
C MET A 242 -0.32 -14.66 7.42
N ARG A 243 -1.48 -14.03 7.28
CA ARG A 243 -1.65 -12.59 7.56
C ARG A 243 -1.41 -12.24 9.04
N ASP A 244 -1.58 -13.21 9.95
CA ASP A 244 -1.30 -13.04 11.38
C ASP A 244 0.20 -13.20 11.65
N LYS A 245 0.83 -12.15 12.20
CA LYS A 245 2.24 -12.16 12.61
C LYS A 245 2.60 -13.37 13.49
N ARG A 246 1.69 -13.82 14.35
CA ARG A 246 1.91 -14.99 15.23
C ARG A 246 2.06 -16.29 14.43
N GLU A 247 1.30 -16.45 13.35
CA GLU A 247 1.43 -17.61 12.46
C GLU A 247 2.74 -17.55 11.67
N VAL A 248 3.12 -16.36 11.18
CA VAL A 248 4.41 -16.15 10.51
C VAL A 248 5.57 -16.52 11.44
N LEU A 249 5.54 -16.09 12.70
CA LEU A 249 6.58 -16.35 13.69
C LEU A 249 6.78 -17.84 14.02
N LYS A 250 5.78 -18.71 13.79
CA LYS A 250 5.94 -20.16 13.93
C LYS A 250 6.90 -20.73 12.87
N LEU A 251 6.93 -20.11 11.70
CA LEU A 251 7.77 -20.52 10.57
C LEU A 251 9.06 -19.72 10.51
N VAL A 252 8.99 -18.40 10.71
CA VAL A 252 10.10 -17.46 10.52
C VAL A 252 10.52 -16.90 11.86
N ASN A 253 11.51 -17.52 12.52
CA ASN A 253 12.00 -17.08 13.83
C ASN A 253 13.51 -17.35 13.98
N LEU A 254 14.13 -16.71 14.96
CA LEU A 254 15.55 -16.84 15.26
C LEU A 254 15.87 -17.87 16.35
N SER A 255 14.87 -18.38 17.06
CA SER A 255 15.08 -19.38 18.13
C SER A 255 15.36 -20.77 17.56
N THR A 256 14.68 -21.10 16.47
CA THR A 256 14.86 -22.34 15.72
C THR A 256 14.91 -22.01 14.22
N PRO A 257 15.98 -21.32 13.78
CA PRO A 257 16.05 -20.82 12.42
C PRO A 257 16.05 -21.98 11.43
N ARG A 258 15.21 -21.88 10.40
CA ARG A 258 15.11 -22.86 9.32
C ARG A 258 14.90 -22.14 7.99
N PRO A 259 15.41 -22.70 6.89
CA PRO A 259 15.07 -22.22 5.57
C PRO A 259 13.56 -22.30 5.32
N PHE A 260 13.02 -21.31 4.61
CA PHE A 260 11.60 -21.24 4.24
C PHE A 260 11.42 -20.61 2.87
N VAL A 261 10.33 -20.93 2.19
CA VAL A 261 9.94 -20.30 0.92
C VAL A 261 9.45 -18.90 1.21
N TYR A 262 10.00 -17.92 0.49
CA TYR A 262 9.59 -16.52 0.60
C TYR A 262 9.31 -15.93 -0.78
N THR A 263 8.11 -15.41 -0.97
CA THR A 263 7.69 -14.69 -2.17
C THR A 263 7.52 -13.22 -1.86
N SER A 264 8.16 -12.37 -2.67
CA SER A 264 8.08 -10.91 -2.52
C SER A 264 8.46 -10.22 -3.82
N GLY A 265 7.81 -9.11 -4.14
CA GLY A 265 8.20 -8.26 -5.28
C GLY A 265 9.62 -7.69 -5.23
N ARG A 266 10.35 -7.92 -4.14
CA ARG A 266 11.78 -7.57 -4.02
C ARG A 266 12.71 -8.58 -4.70
N TYR A 267 12.22 -9.77 -5.03
CA TYR A 267 12.97 -10.79 -5.76
C TYR A 267 12.67 -10.68 -7.25
N LYS A 268 13.63 -11.13 -8.08
CA LYS A 268 13.53 -11.04 -9.54
C LYS A 268 12.33 -11.86 -10.07
N SER A 269 11.67 -11.35 -11.08
CA SER A 269 10.56 -12.03 -11.74
C SER A 269 10.98 -13.28 -12.51
N ASP A 270 12.27 -13.40 -12.83
CA ASP A 270 12.83 -14.53 -13.56
C ASP A 270 12.62 -15.86 -12.83
N PHE A 271 12.61 -15.84 -11.51
CA PHE A 271 12.25 -16.97 -10.64
C PHE A 271 10.95 -16.70 -9.87
N LEU A 272 10.00 -16.06 -10.54
CA LEU A 272 8.62 -15.83 -10.07
C LEU A 272 8.54 -15.08 -8.73
N ASN A 273 9.49 -14.17 -8.47
CA ASN A 273 9.57 -13.41 -7.23
C ASN A 273 9.69 -14.30 -5.96
N THR A 274 10.17 -15.54 -6.10
CA THR A 274 10.19 -16.56 -5.03
C THR A 274 11.58 -17.12 -4.85
N THR A 275 11.98 -17.29 -3.59
CA THR A 275 13.25 -17.89 -3.21
C THR A 275 13.13 -18.70 -1.92
N ILE A 276 14.26 -19.31 -1.50
CA ILE A 276 14.44 -19.90 -0.18
C ILE A 276 15.25 -18.92 0.67
N ALA A 277 14.64 -18.43 1.73
CA ALA A 277 15.26 -17.51 2.67
C ALA A 277 15.61 -18.19 4.00
N PHE A 278 16.64 -17.69 4.66
CA PHE A 278 17.03 -18.12 6.00
C PHE A 278 17.08 -16.91 6.95
N PRO A 279 16.44 -16.94 8.13
CA PRO A 279 16.45 -15.83 9.08
C PRO A 279 17.83 -15.76 9.75
N ILE A 280 18.47 -14.58 9.70
CA ILE A 280 19.85 -14.41 10.16
C ILE A 280 19.99 -13.51 11.39
N ALA A 281 19.19 -12.46 11.52
CA ALA A 281 19.31 -11.50 12.61
C ALA A 281 18.00 -10.72 12.84
N PRO A 282 17.82 -10.12 14.02
CA PRO A 282 16.77 -9.13 14.22
C PRO A 282 17.06 -7.87 13.41
N SER A 283 16.00 -7.14 13.08
CA SER A 283 16.05 -5.81 12.47
C SER A 283 15.21 -4.83 13.28
N LYS A 284 15.23 -3.55 12.91
CA LYS A 284 14.42 -2.50 13.55
C LYS A 284 12.92 -2.87 13.54
N ASN A 285 12.19 -2.33 14.50
CA ASN A 285 10.72 -2.44 14.60
C ASN A 285 10.17 -3.88 14.70
N GLY A 286 10.98 -4.82 15.21
CA GLY A 286 10.59 -6.22 15.39
C GLY A 286 10.47 -6.99 14.07
N ASN A 287 11.15 -6.54 13.04
CA ASN A 287 11.36 -7.24 11.78
C ASN A 287 12.58 -8.18 11.88
N LEU A 288 12.80 -9.00 10.85
CA LEU A 288 13.95 -9.89 10.77
C LEU A 288 14.73 -9.65 9.46
N LEU A 289 16.04 -9.82 9.54
CA LEU A 289 16.88 -9.97 8.36
C LEU A 289 16.87 -11.43 7.90
N VAL A 290 16.76 -11.62 6.61
CA VAL A 290 16.81 -12.92 5.95
C VAL A 290 17.87 -12.93 4.86
N PHE A 291 18.56 -14.03 4.72
CA PHE A 291 19.51 -14.28 3.64
C PHE A 291 18.84 -15.13 2.57
N ASP A 292 18.96 -14.73 1.33
CA ASP A 292 18.49 -15.49 0.16
C ASP A 292 19.51 -16.60 -0.18
N LEU A 293 19.16 -17.84 0.12
CA LEU A 293 20.02 -19.00 -0.09
C LEU A 293 20.28 -19.34 -1.58
N ARG A 294 19.72 -18.57 -2.51
CA ARG A 294 20.09 -18.60 -3.93
C ARG A 294 21.55 -18.17 -4.13
N TYR A 295 22.03 -17.28 -3.27
CA TYR A 295 23.36 -16.72 -3.36
C TYR A 295 24.37 -17.50 -2.52
N ASN A 296 25.56 -17.73 -3.09
CA ASN A 296 26.71 -18.24 -2.35
C ASN A 296 27.39 -17.07 -1.63
N LEU A 297 27.54 -17.15 -0.31
CA LEU A 297 28.13 -16.07 0.47
C LEU A 297 29.63 -15.86 0.15
N GLU A 298 30.39 -16.90 -0.10
CA GLU A 298 31.83 -16.76 -0.43
C GLU A 298 32.04 -16.01 -1.75
N ASP A 299 31.16 -16.24 -2.74
CA ASP A 299 31.19 -15.49 -4.01
C ASP A 299 30.88 -14.00 -3.76
N LEU A 300 29.91 -13.70 -2.90
CA LEU A 300 29.56 -12.31 -2.53
C LEU A 300 30.71 -11.63 -1.76
N LEU A 301 31.37 -12.33 -0.83
CA LEU A 301 32.51 -11.81 -0.08
C LEU A 301 33.74 -11.59 -0.99
N THR A 302 33.91 -12.42 -2.00
CA THR A 302 34.94 -12.24 -3.02
C THR A 302 34.65 -11.01 -3.87
N ALA A 303 33.43 -10.87 -4.36
CA ALA A 303 33.00 -9.69 -5.11
C ALA A 303 33.10 -8.39 -4.28
N GLU A 304 32.82 -8.46 -2.97
CA GLU A 304 33.01 -7.31 -2.08
C GLU A 304 34.48 -6.87 -1.99
N LYS A 305 35.43 -7.82 -1.89
CA LYS A 305 36.88 -7.52 -1.85
C LYS A 305 37.38 -6.85 -3.13
N GLU A 306 36.79 -7.22 -4.26
CA GLU A 306 37.12 -6.67 -5.56
C GLU A 306 36.41 -5.31 -5.82
N PHE A 307 35.39 -4.98 -5.02
CA PHE A 307 34.60 -3.76 -5.19
C PHE A 307 35.41 -2.51 -4.89
N LYS A 308 35.49 -1.62 -5.88
CA LYS A 308 36.11 -0.31 -5.72
C LYS A 308 35.07 0.72 -5.29
N SER A 309 35.25 1.25 -4.08
CA SER A 309 34.41 2.34 -3.58
C SER A 309 34.63 3.61 -4.39
N GLU A 310 33.56 4.25 -4.84
CA GLU A 310 33.58 5.48 -5.61
C GLU A 310 32.85 6.60 -4.86
N LYS A 311 33.34 7.85 -5.03
CA LYS A 311 32.59 9.03 -4.57
C LYS A 311 31.44 9.30 -5.53
N LYS A 312 30.21 9.39 -5.00
CA LYS A 312 29.02 9.81 -5.74
C LYS A 312 28.33 10.95 -5.04
N VAL A 313 27.55 11.71 -5.78
CA VAL A 313 26.75 12.82 -5.26
C VAL A 313 25.28 12.40 -5.34
N ASN A 314 24.56 12.51 -4.23
CA ASN A 314 23.14 12.20 -4.21
C ASN A 314 22.31 13.35 -4.83
N ARG A 315 21.00 13.10 -5.01
CA ARG A 315 20.06 14.10 -5.58
C ARG A 315 19.97 15.43 -4.80
N PHE A 316 20.55 15.48 -3.60
CA PHE A 316 20.60 16.68 -2.75
C PHE A 316 21.99 17.36 -2.77
N GLY A 317 22.89 16.97 -3.68
CA GLY A 317 24.25 17.52 -3.80
C GLY A 317 25.23 17.04 -2.72
N LYS A 318 24.85 16.08 -1.86
CA LYS A 318 25.72 15.56 -0.80
C LYS A 318 26.59 14.42 -1.33
N GLU A 319 27.91 14.53 -1.15
CA GLU A 319 28.86 13.48 -1.47
C GLU A 319 28.73 12.28 -0.51
N TYR A 320 28.86 11.09 -1.06
CA TYR A 320 28.92 9.83 -0.30
C TYR A 320 29.81 8.82 -1.02
N MET A 321 30.38 7.89 -0.24
CA MET A 321 31.13 6.76 -0.79
C MET A 321 30.17 5.61 -1.12
N THR A 322 30.38 4.96 -2.25
CA THR A 322 29.65 3.74 -2.58
C THR A 322 30.18 2.56 -1.78
N TRP A 323 29.29 1.65 -1.39
CA TRP A 323 29.59 0.45 -0.66
C TRP A 323 29.10 -0.75 -1.45
N PHE A 324 29.72 -1.92 -1.24
CA PHE A 324 29.18 -3.15 -1.81
C PHE A 324 27.79 -3.41 -1.23
N ASP A 325 26.81 -3.58 -2.12
CA ASP A 325 25.41 -3.74 -1.70
C ASP A 325 25.04 -5.22 -1.62
N PHE A 326 24.90 -5.72 -0.41
CA PHE A 326 24.35 -7.05 -0.15
C PHE A 326 22.83 -7.13 -0.30
N GLY A 327 22.16 -6.06 -0.67
CA GLY A 327 20.70 -5.98 -0.74
C GLY A 327 20.03 -6.91 -1.75
N GLU A 328 20.79 -7.53 -2.67
CA GLU A 328 20.24 -8.64 -3.46
C GLU A 328 20.06 -9.90 -2.62
N ALA A 329 21.02 -10.22 -1.75
CA ALA A 329 21.02 -11.43 -0.93
C ALA A 329 20.42 -11.23 0.47
N VAL A 330 20.62 -10.06 1.11
CA VAL A 330 20.10 -9.76 2.45
C VAL A 330 18.89 -8.84 2.35
N LYS A 331 17.76 -9.27 2.87
CA LYS A 331 16.53 -8.48 2.88
C LYS A 331 15.89 -8.47 4.25
N GLU A 332 15.13 -7.41 4.52
CA GLU A 332 14.31 -7.32 5.72
C GLU A 332 12.91 -7.90 5.44
N ILE A 333 12.44 -8.84 6.26
CA ILE A 333 11.07 -9.32 6.25
C ILE A 333 10.26 -8.62 7.33
N CYS A 334 9.19 -7.96 6.91
CA CYS A 334 8.25 -7.28 7.81
C CYS A 334 7.15 -8.25 8.20
N LEU A 335 7.24 -8.81 9.41
CA LEU A 335 6.34 -9.87 9.88
C LEU A 335 4.87 -9.46 9.98
N ASN A 336 4.60 -8.17 10.09
CA ASN A 336 3.24 -7.59 10.17
C ASN A 336 2.73 -7.03 8.82
N LYS A 337 3.44 -7.29 7.71
CA LYS A 337 3.04 -6.85 6.36
C LYS A 337 2.59 -8.03 5.47
N CYS A 338 1.90 -9.00 6.05
CA CYS A 338 1.32 -10.17 5.36
C CYS A 338 2.33 -10.87 4.44
N PRO A 339 3.55 -11.21 4.91
CA PRO A 339 4.54 -11.80 4.04
C PRO A 339 4.07 -13.16 3.51
N ALA A 340 4.18 -13.39 2.20
CA ALA A 340 3.89 -14.67 1.60
C ALA A 340 5.06 -15.64 1.86
N VAL A 341 4.93 -16.47 2.88
CA VAL A 341 5.93 -17.45 3.34
C VAL A 341 5.32 -18.83 3.46
N ALA A 342 6.12 -19.86 3.19
CA ALA A 342 5.69 -21.26 3.30
C ALA A 342 6.84 -22.17 3.72
N PRO A 343 6.59 -23.36 4.31
CA PRO A 343 7.63 -24.34 4.58
C PRO A 343 8.23 -24.90 3.27
N ILE A 344 9.50 -25.31 3.30
CA ILE A 344 10.20 -25.83 2.11
C ILE A 344 9.47 -27.03 1.49
N SER A 345 8.86 -27.88 2.30
CA SER A 345 8.16 -29.09 1.82
C SER A 345 7.05 -28.79 0.79
N VAL A 346 6.60 -27.54 0.68
CA VAL A 346 5.65 -27.15 -0.38
C VAL A 346 6.22 -27.29 -1.78
N LEU A 347 7.56 -27.31 -1.93
CA LEU A 347 8.27 -27.43 -3.20
C LEU A 347 8.37 -28.89 -3.70
N ASP A 348 8.20 -29.87 -2.83
CA ASP A 348 8.31 -31.30 -3.17
C ASP A 348 7.07 -31.80 -3.92
N THR A 349 5.98 -31.01 -3.92
CA THR A 349 4.76 -31.36 -4.63
C THR A 349 4.96 -31.20 -6.13
N LEU A 350 4.72 -32.25 -6.87
CA LEU A 350 4.69 -32.22 -8.33
C LEU A 350 3.41 -31.51 -8.81
N SER A 351 3.51 -30.75 -9.89
CA SER A 351 2.34 -30.24 -10.59
C SER A 351 1.58 -31.41 -11.23
N ASP A 352 0.24 -31.32 -11.29
CA ASP A 352 -0.59 -32.35 -11.95
C ASP A 352 -0.11 -32.58 -13.38
N LYS A 353 0.23 -33.84 -13.70
CA LYS A 353 0.68 -34.26 -15.03
C LYS A 353 -0.42 -34.10 -16.09
N GLU A 354 -1.69 -34.00 -15.64
CA GLU A 354 -2.87 -33.93 -16.52
C GLU A 354 -3.31 -32.51 -16.84
N SER A 355 -2.74 -31.47 -16.21
CA SER A 355 -3.12 -30.10 -16.53
C SER A 355 -2.63 -29.71 -17.93
N ASN A 356 -3.58 -29.56 -18.86
CA ASN A 356 -3.35 -29.01 -20.20
C ASN A 356 -3.23 -27.49 -20.18
N ASP A 357 -2.51 -26.94 -19.20
CA ASP A 357 -2.40 -25.49 -19.09
C ASP A 357 -1.37 -24.95 -20.09
N GLU A 358 -1.87 -24.55 -21.24
CA GLU A 358 -1.13 -23.93 -22.34
C GLU A 358 -0.44 -22.61 -21.91
N PHE A 359 -0.84 -22.07 -20.76
CA PHE A 359 -0.36 -20.80 -20.17
C PHE A 359 0.59 -20.99 -18.98
N SER A 360 0.90 -22.23 -18.60
CA SER A 360 1.90 -22.48 -17.57
C SER A 360 3.29 -22.07 -18.09
N PRO A 361 4.02 -21.21 -17.37
CA PRO A 361 5.39 -20.84 -17.76
C PRO A 361 6.39 -21.99 -17.57
N HIS A 362 5.96 -23.15 -17.06
CA HIS A 362 6.81 -24.27 -16.69
C HIS A 362 6.42 -25.55 -17.44
N PRO A 363 7.38 -26.47 -17.63
CA PRO A 363 7.11 -27.80 -18.16
C PRO A 363 6.05 -28.54 -17.34
N ARG A 364 5.27 -29.37 -17.99
CA ARG A 364 4.32 -30.26 -17.30
C ARG A 364 5.04 -31.16 -16.31
N GLY A 365 4.51 -31.28 -15.11
CA GLY A 365 5.07 -32.09 -14.06
C GLY A 365 6.29 -31.50 -13.35
N ALA A 366 6.61 -30.22 -13.64
CA ALA A 366 7.71 -29.54 -12.93
C ALA A 366 7.44 -29.46 -11.43
N SER A 367 8.45 -29.79 -10.63
CA SER A 367 8.44 -29.60 -9.17
C SER A 367 8.42 -28.11 -8.80
N GLY A 368 8.08 -27.77 -7.58
CA GLY A 368 8.21 -26.42 -7.08
C GLY A 368 9.65 -25.90 -7.14
N TRP A 369 10.62 -26.76 -6.94
CA TRP A 369 12.06 -26.47 -7.07
C TRP A 369 12.45 -26.00 -8.48
N GLU A 370 12.01 -26.75 -9.50
CA GLU A 370 12.26 -26.38 -10.89
C GLU A 370 11.59 -25.06 -11.27
N LYS A 371 10.36 -24.83 -10.78
CA LYS A 371 9.61 -23.59 -11.03
C LYS A 371 10.34 -22.34 -10.51
N ILE A 372 10.99 -22.42 -9.36
CA ILE A 372 11.76 -21.30 -8.80
C ILE A 372 13.25 -21.35 -9.17
N GLN A 373 13.68 -22.29 -10.02
CA GLN A 373 15.07 -22.45 -10.48
C GLN A 373 16.07 -22.63 -9.32
N LEU A 374 15.76 -23.51 -8.37
CA LEU A 374 16.61 -23.91 -7.26
C LEU A 374 16.60 -25.43 -7.10
N THR A 375 17.57 -25.95 -6.37
CA THR A 375 17.63 -27.36 -5.97
C THR A 375 17.95 -27.49 -4.48
N PRO A 376 17.57 -28.60 -3.82
CA PRO A 376 17.92 -28.83 -2.43
C PRO A 376 19.43 -28.75 -2.17
N GLU A 377 20.26 -29.28 -3.07
CA GLU A 377 21.71 -29.31 -2.93
C GLU A 377 22.33 -27.90 -2.91
N ILE A 378 21.81 -26.98 -3.75
CA ILE A 378 22.25 -25.59 -3.75
C ILE A 378 21.93 -24.95 -2.40
N ILE A 379 20.71 -25.18 -1.88
CA ILE A 379 20.26 -24.60 -0.62
C ILE A 379 21.06 -25.11 0.56
N GLU A 380 21.29 -26.45 0.64
CA GLU A 380 22.09 -27.06 1.68
C GLU A 380 23.52 -26.53 1.68
N LYS A 381 24.17 -26.53 0.51
CA LYS A 381 25.52 -25.97 0.33
C LYS A 381 25.60 -24.51 0.77
N ASN A 382 24.70 -23.66 0.30
CA ASN A 382 24.76 -22.24 0.59
C ASN A 382 24.40 -21.95 2.06
N LEU A 383 23.53 -22.73 2.68
CA LEU A 383 23.26 -22.66 4.11
C LEU A 383 24.49 -23.07 4.94
N GLU A 384 25.16 -24.14 4.58
CA GLU A 384 26.41 -24.59 5.26
C GLU A 384 27.48 -23.49 5.19
N ILE A 385 27.67 -22.88 4.04
CA ILE A 385 28.59 -21.74 3.86
C ILE A 385 28.17 -20.57 4.74
N LEU A 386 26.90 -20.14 4.71
CA LEU A 386 26.40 -19.03 5.52
C LEU A 386 26.65 -19.25 7.01
N LEU A 387 26.42 -20.47 7.52
CA LEU A 387 26.59 -20.79 8.93
C LEU A 387 28.06 -20.83 9.38
N LYS A 388 29.02 -20.96 8.46
CA LYS A 388 30.46 -20.83 8.72
C LYS A 388 30.94 -19.38 8.89
N HIS A 389 30.06 -18.39 8.58
CA HIS A 389 30.38 -16.95 8.62
C HIS A 389 29.53 -16.20 9.63
N PRO A 390 29.61 -16.46 10.95
CA PRO A 390 28.86 -15.72 11.96
C PRO A 390 29.25 -14.23 12.03
N ASP A 391 30.48 -13.89 11.66
CA ASP A 391 30.98 -12.52 11.52
C ASP A 391 30.22 -11.72 10.46
N PHE A 392 29.87 -12.35 9.34
CA PHE A 392 29.01 -11.71 8.33
C PHE A 392 27.62 -11.42 8.88
N ILE A 393 27.02 -12.37 9.61
CA ILE A 393 25.69 -12.21 10.21
C ILE A 393 25.69 -11.02 11.20
N GLU A 394 26.69 -10.94 12.08
CA GLU A 394 26.81 -9.85 13.04
C GLU A 394 27.06 -8.50 12.34
N ARG A 395 27.85 -8.47 11.28
CA ARG A 395 28.05 -7.30 10.45
C ARG A 395 26.75 -6.83 9.81
N MET A 396 25.95 -7.70 9.24
CA MET A 396 24.65 -7.35 8.66
C MET A 396 23.69 -6.82 9.74
N ARG A 397 23.64 -7.47 10.89
CA ARG A 397 22.88 -6.99 12.05
C ARG A 397 23.27 -5.55 12.40
N SER A 398 24.56 -5.30 12.61
CA SER A 398 25.07 -3.97 12.96
C SER A 398 24.75 -2.91 11.89
N LEU A 399 24.89 -3.25 10.61
CA LEU A 399 24.56 -2.34 9.52
C LEU A 399 23.09 -1.93 9.52
N TYR A 400 22.17 -2.86 9.77
CA TYR A 400 20.73 -2.57 9.78
C TYR A 400 20.27 -1.91 11.07
N GLU A 401 20.85 -2.24 12.23
CA GLU A 401 20.59 -1.56 13.51
C GLU A 401 21.07 -0.10 13.47
N ASN A 402 22.21 0.16 12.87
CA ASN A 402 22.81 1.49 12.74
C ASN A 402 22.38 2.25 11.48
N ARG A 403 21.48 1.68 10.69
CA ARG A 403 20.96 2.37 9.50
C ARG A 403 20.33 3.69 9.94
N VAL A 404 20.82 4.78 9.34
CA VAL A 404 20.33 6.12 9.63
C VAL A 404 18.83 6.16 9.31
N ASP A 405 18.04 6.57 10.29
CA ASP A 405 16.63 6.82 10.08
C ASP A 405 16.46 7.97 9.07
N TYR A 406 15.34 7.96 8.38
CA TYR A 406 15.03 9.07 7.48
C TYR A 406 15.03 10.37 8.28
N PRO A 407 15.58 11.47 7.73
CA PRO A 407 15.55 12.75 8.42
C PRO A 407 14.10 13.12 8.76
N LYS A 408 13.91 13.71 9.93
CA LYS A 408 12.63 14.29 10.34
C LYS A 408 12.14 15.23 9.25
N VAL A 409 10.85 15.29 9.09
CA VAL A 409 10.19 16.09 8.05
C VAL A 409 9.62 17.36 8.69
N ASP A 410 9.94 18.52 8.14
CA ASP A 410 9.41 19.80 8.64
C ASP A 410 7.88 19.92 8.50
N GLU A 411 7.30 19.25 7.50
CA GLU A 411 5.87 19.26 7.24
C GLU A 411 5.14 18.33 8.24
N VAL A 412 4.36 18.90 9.13
CA VAL A 412 3.69 18.15 10.22
C VAL A 412 2.76 17.03 9.72
N GLU A 413 2.16 17.19 8.55
CA GLU A 413 1.30 16.16 7.96
C GLU A 413 2.08 14.98 7.39
N ALA A 414 3.33 15.21 7.01
CA ALA A 414 4.24 14.19 6.51
C ALA A 414 5.03 13.49 7.63
N SER A 415 4.92 13.95 8.87
CA SER A 415 5.72 13.52 10.04
C SER A 415 5.13 12.34 10.82
N LEU A 416 4.21 11.59 10.23
CA LEU A 416 3.58 10.41 10.86
C LEU A 416 4.58 9.45 11.53
N TYR A 417 5.71 9.21 10.87
CA TYR A 417 6.72 8.23 11.33
C TYR A 417 7.83 8.83 12.20
N ASP A 418 7.75 10.12 12.56
CA ASP A 418 8.79 10.79 13.34
C ASP A 418 8.70 10.52 14.85
N GLY A 419 7.73 9.73 15.29
CA GLY A 419 7.58 9.30 16.68
C GLY A 419 6.16 8.85 17.03
N PHE A 420 6.02 8.19 18.18
CA PHE A 420 4.73 7.79 18.74
C PHE A 420 4.14 8.91 19.60
N LEU A 421 2.82 9.06 19.53
CA LEU A 421 2.12 10.04 20.37
C LEU A 421 2.10 9.61 21.85
N PRO A 422 2.35 10.54 22.78
CA PRO A 422 2.07 10.35 24.20
C PRO A 422 0.59 10.02 24.46
N GLU A 423 0.32 9.33 25.56
CA GLU A 423 -1.07 8.92 25.90
C GLU A 423 -2.00 10.12 26.14
N ALA A 424 -1.47 11.21 26.69
CA ALA A 424 -2.24 12.44 26.86
C ALA A 424 -2.69 13.03 25.52
N ASP A 425 -1.82 13.00 24.51
CA ASP A 425 -2.13 13.49 23.17
C ASP A 425 -3.10 12.59 22.43
N ARG A 426 -3.03 11.27 22.63
CA ARG A 426 -4.04 10.34 22.12
C ARG A 426 -5.44 10.66 22.67
N ARG A 427 -5.56 10.98 23.96
CA ARG A 427 -6.84 11.41 24.57
C ARG A 427 -7.32 12.75 24.01
N ASN A 428 -6.42 13.70 23.75
CA ASN A 428 -6.76 14.95 23.09
C ASN A 428 -7.23 14.71 21.64
N SER A 429 -6.56 13.83 20.91
CA SER A 429 -6.96 13.42 19.57
C SER A 429 -8.39 12.84 19.53
N GLN A 430 -8.73 11.98 20.50
CA GLN A 430 -10.09 11.42 20.61
C GLN A 430 -11.19 12.49 20.80
N LYS A 431 -10.89 13.61 21.44
CA LYS A 431 -11.85 14.74 21.58
C LYS A 431 -12.04 15.51 20.27
N ILE A 432 -11.05 15.49 19.39
CA ILE A 432 -11.11 16.13 18.06
C ILE A 432 -11.92 15.27 17.08
N GLN A 433 -11.86 13.95 17.22
CA GLN A 433 -12.57 13.00 16.38
C GLN A 433 -14.09 13.21 16.49
N GLY A 434 -14.74 13.53 15.37
CA GLY A 434 -16.20 13.74 15.33
C GLY A 434 -16.70 15.00 16.04
N ALA A 435 -15.80 15.89 16.47
CA ALA A 435 -16.18 17.18 17.04
C ALA A 435 -16.85 18.07 15.99
N ASP A 436 -17.86 18.81 16.40
CA ASP A 436 -18.49 19.85 15.60
C ASP A 436 -17.77 21.21 15.74
N ALA A 437 -18.21 22.21 15.00
CA ALA A 437 -17.62 23.55 15.01
C ALA A 437 -17.67 24.21 16.41
N GLU A 438 -18.75 23.97 17.17
CA GLU A 438 -18.89 24.54 18.52
C GLU A 438 -17.87 23.91 19.48
N SER A 439 -17.71 22.61 19.44
CA SER A 439 -16.76 21.85 20.24
C SER A 439 -15.32 22.24 19.88
N ILE A 440 -14.99 22.32 18.61
CA ILE A 440 -13.65 22.73 18.12
C ILE A 440 -13.32 24.17 18.55
N ASN A 441 -14.28 25.08 18.49
CA ASN A 441 -14.07 26.48 18.86
C ASN A 441 -13.79 26.66 20.38
N LYS A 442 -14.36 25.78 21.22
CA LYS A 442 -14.15 25.77 22.67
C LYS A 442 -12.92 24.93 23.10
N PHE A 443 -12.41 24.11 22.21
CA PHE A 443 -11.34 23.17 22.54
C PHE A 443 -9.97 23.84 22.48
N ILE A 444 -9.32 23.94 23.65
CA ILE A 444 -7.95 24.41 23.79
C ILE A 444 -7.07 23.21 24.17
N PRO A 445 -6.43 22.57 23.18
CA PRO A 445 -5.61 21.41 23.46
C PRO A 445 -4.29 21.82 24.12
N ASN A 446 -3.87 21.04 25.12
CA ASN A 446 -2.51 21.10 25.65
C ASN A 446 -1.75 19.88 25.09
N PHE A 447 -1.14 20.04 23.93
CA PHE A 447 -0.36 19.00 23.27
C PHE A 447 1.07 18.95 23.83
N ILE A 448 1.57 17.72 24.03
CA ILE A 448 2.97 17.45 24.42
C ILE A 448 3.84 17.31 23.17
N ASP A 449 3.30 16.64 22.13
CA ASP A 449 4.00 16.42 20.87
C ASP A 449 3.99 17.70 20.03
N GLU A 450 5.18 18.18 19.68
CA GLU A 450 5.40 19.44 18.97
C GLU A 450 4.77 19.49 17.56
N ARG A 451 4.44 18.33 16.99
CA ARG A 451 3.80 18.24 15.66
C ARG A 451 2.32 18.60 15.69
N LEU A 452 1.64 18.31 16.81
CA LEU A 452 0.18 18.38 16.90
C LEU A 452 -0.40 19.79 16.86
N PRO A 453 0.22 20.85 17.40
CA PRO A 453 -0.31 22.22 17.23
C PRO A 453 -0.44 22.63 15.76
N GLY A 454 0.59 22.39 14.93
CA GLY A 454 0.54 22.66 13.51
C GLY A 454 -0.47 21.77 12.76
N LEU A 455 -0.52 20.48 13.13
CA LEU A 455 -1.50 19.55 12.57
C LEU A 455 -2.94 19.98 12.88
N PHE A 456 -3.20 20.48 14.09
CA PHE A 456 -4.52 20.95 14.53
C PHE A 456 -4.94 22.24 13.79
N LEU A 457 -3.99 23.16 13.58
CA LEU A 457 -4.23 24.33 12.75
C LEU A 457 -4.67 23.93 11.33
N HIS A 458 -3.96 22.99 10.71
CA HIS A 458 -4.30 22.51 9.36
C HIS A 458 -5.65 21.78 9.35
N PHE A 459 -5.95 20.98 10.37
CA PHE A 459 -7.25 20.32 10.52
C PHE A 459 -8.40 21.35 10.63
N LYS A 460 -8.23 22.39 11.46
CA LYS A 460 -9.20 23.48 11.59
C LYS A 460 -9.38 24.21 10.26
N GLY A 461 -8.27 24.57 9.60
CA GLY A 461 -8.30 25.30 8.33
C GLY A 461 -9.09 24.60 7.22
N ARG A 462 -9.04 23.26 7.18
CA ARG A 462 -9.76 22.45 6.17
C ARG A 462 -11.21 22.18 6.54
N ASN A 463 -11.48 21.90 7.81
CA ASN A 463 -12.79 21.39 8.23
C ASN A 463 -13.64 22.47 8.91
N PHE A 464 -13.02 23.47 9.55
CA PHE A 464 -13.68 24.47 10.37
C PHE A 464 -13.07 25.87 10.16
N PRO A 465 -12.98 26.40 8.93
CA PRO A 465 -12.29 27.66 8.66
C PRO A 465 -12.87 28.85 9.44
N ASN A 466 -14.17 28.83 9.74
CA ASN A 466 -14.83 29.86 10.53
C ASN A 466 -14.50 29.81 12.04
N CYS A 467 -13.79 28.78 12.50
CA CYS A 467 -13.33 28.63 13.88
C CYS A 467 -11.87 29.09 14.08
N LEU A 468 -11.24 29.61 13.04
CA LEU A 468 -9.88 30.15 13.11
C LEU A 468 -9.92 31.58 13.66
N SER A 469 -9.01 31.90 14.60
CA SER A 469 -8.72 33.30 14.95
C SER A 469 -8.02 34.01 13.77
N GLU A 470 -7.91 35.33 13.82
CA GLU A 470 -7.20 36.11 12.78
C GLU A 470 -5.73 35.65 12.65
N GLU A 471 -5.06 35.37 13.77
CA GLU A 471 -3.69 34.87 13.79
C GLU A 471 -3.60 33.45 13.20
N GLU A 472 -4.48 32.54 13.59
CA GLU A 472 -4.56 31.18 13.06
C GLU A 472 -4.88 31.19 11.55
N LEU A 473 -5.78 32.07 11.08
CA LEU A 473 -6.11 32.20 9.67
C LEU A 473 -4.90 32.70 8.86
N SER A 474 -4.20 33.71 9.38
CA SER A 474 -2.98 34.23 8.74
C SER A 474 -1.91 33.15 8.61
N LYS A 475 -1.70 32.37 9.67
CA LYS A 475 -0.73 31.27 9.69
C LYS A 475 -1.13 30.13 8.77
N TRP A 476 -2.42 29.74 8.77
CA TRP A 476 -2.94 28.72 7.85
C TRP A 476 -2.73 29.12 6.37
N GLU A 477 -3.06 30.38 6.02
CA GLU A 477 -2.88 30.87 4.66
C GLU A 477 -1.40 30.93 4.24
N GLU A 478 -0.50 31.27 5.16
CA GLU A 478 0.94 31.22 4.91
C GLU A 478 1.41 29.79 4.63
N ASP A 479 1.01 28.83 5.47
CA ASP A 479 1.40 27.41 5.34
C ASP A 479 0.78 26.79 4.06
N ARG A 480 -0.46 27.11 3.74
CA ARG A 480 -1.14 26.72 2.51
C ARG A 480 -0.39 27.21 1.27
N LYS A 481 -0.06 28.49 1.21
CA LYS A 481 0.70 29.09 0.09
C LYS A 481 2.08 28.48 -0.08
N LYS A 482 2.80 28.27 1.01
CA LYS A 482 4.10 27.58 0.97
C LYS A 482 3.98 26.18 0.40
N ARG A 483 2.94 25.42 0.78
CA ARG A 483 2.67 24.08 0.26
C ARG A 483 2.38 24.11 -1.24
N ILE A 484 1.51 24.98 -1.70
CA ILE A 484 1.20 25.16 -3.13
C ILE A 484 2.45 25.54 -3.91
N GLN A 485 3.25 26.48 -3.41
CA GLN A 485 4.52 26.86 -4.03
C GLN A 485 5.50 25.70 -4.16
N LYS A 486 5.62 24.88 -3.11
CA LYS A 486 6.48 23.67 -3.13
C LYS A 486 6.01 22.66 -4.18
N GLN A 487 4.69 22.45 -4.30
CA GLN A 487 4.09 21.49 -5.22
C GLN A 487 4.06 21.98 -6.68
N SER A 488 4.05 23.31 -6.91
CA SER A 488 3.88 23.92 -8.24
C SER A 488 4.93 23.46 -9.25
N LYS A 489 6.19 23.30 -8.84
CA LYS A 489 7.26 22.84 -9.73
C LYS A 489 6.96 21.45 -10.31
N ARG A 490 6.56 20.50 -9.46
CA ARG A 490 6.18 19.12 -9.88
C ARG A 490 4.95 19.17 -10.78
N PHE A 491 3.95 19.93 -10.37
CA PHE A 491 2.69 20.10 -11.09
C PHE A 491 2.93 20.60 -12.53
N PHE A 492 3.64 21.73 -12.71
CA PHE A 492 3.90 22.29 -14.04
C PHE A 492 4.87 21.44 -14.87
N THR A 493 5.80 20.73 -14.24
CA THR A 493 6.69 19.81 -14.98
C THR A 493 5.86 18.70 -15.64
N SER A 494 4.95 18.07 -14.90
CA SER A 494 4.07 17.02 -15.44
C SER A 494 3.06 17.62 -16.44
N LEU A 495 2.40 18.73 -16.11
CA LEU A 495 1.42 19.39 -16.98
C LEU A 495 2.03 19.75 -18.35
N ASN A 496 3.23 20.35 -18.37
CA ASN A 496 3.91 20.72 -19.59
C ASN A 496 4.38 19.50 -20.40
N ALA A 497 4.77 18.41 -19.72
CA ALA A 497 5.10 17.17 -20.39
C ALA A 497 3.87 16.57 -21.10
N LEU A 498 2.69 16.61 -20.46
CA LEU A 498 1.43 16.16 -21.07
C LEU A 498 1.01 17.06 -22.25
N LYS A 499 1.16 18.38 -22.14
CA LYS A 499 0.89 19.31 -23.25
C LYS A 499 1.77 19.00 -24.47
N LYS A 500 3.06 18.76 -24.24
CA LYS A 500 3.98 18.40 -25.31
C LYS A 500 3.59 17.08 -25.98
N LYS A 501 3.14 16.08 -25.23
CA LYS A 501 2.65 14.81 -25.80
C LYS A 501 1.41 15.00 -26.67
N ILE A 502 0.52 15.93 -26.36
CA ILE A 502 -0.61 16.29 -27.25
C ILE A 502 -0.07 16.83 -28.57
N GLU A 503 0.91 17.76 -28.55
CA GLU A 503 1.50 18.36 -29.76
C GLU A 503 2.18 17.31 -30.65
N THR A 504 2.83 16.30 -30.03
CA THR A 504 3.51 15.20 -30.75
C THR A 504 2.60 14.03 -31.12
N GLY A 505 1.33 14.04 -30.70
CA GLY A 505 0.40 12.94 -30.91
C GLY A 505 0.70 11.68 -30.08
N GLU A 506 1.55 11.82 -29.06
CA GLU A 506 1.88 10.74 -28.13
C GLU A 506 0.72 10.47 -27.16
N LYS A 507 0.67 9.23 -26.67
CA LYS A 507 -0.31 8.79 -25.67
C LYS A 507 0.28 8.81 -24.25
N THR A 508 -0.57 8.64 -23.27
CA THR A 508 -0.16 8.35 -21.87
C THR A 508 0.61 7.02 -21.79
N MET A 509 1.25 6.75 -20.65
CA MET A 509 2.02 5.51 -20.43
C MET A 509 1.16 4.24 -20.55
N ASP A 510 -0.14 4.34 -20.27
CA ASP A 510 -1.14 3.27 -20.41
C ASP A 510 -1.80 3.21 -21.81
N GLY A 511 -1.32 4.04 -22.73
CA GLY A 511 -1.74 4.02 -24.15
C GLY A 511 -3.03 4.81 -24.45
N ARG A 512 -3.56 5.59 -23.50
CA ARG A 512 -4.76 6.43 -23.68
C ARG A 512 -4.43 7.76 -24.35
N ALA A 513 -5.44 8.34 -25.00
CA ALA A 513 -5.34 9.71 -25.49
C ALA A 513 -5.38 10.71 -24.33
N ILE A 514 -4.57 11.76 -24.40
CA ILE A 514 -4.56 12.83 -23.41
C ILE A 514 -5.75 13.77 -23.71
N ASP A 515 -6.64 13.99 -22.74
CA ASP A 515 -7.77 14.91 -22.88
C ASP A 515 -7.35 16.35 -22.54
N PRO A 516 -7.34 17.27 -23.53
CA PRO A 516 -6.98 18.67 -23.28
C PRO A 516 -7.88 19.39 -22.27
N LYS A 517 -9.14 18.93 -22.11
CA LYS A 517 -10.07 19.53 -21.13
C LYS A 517 -9.60 19.29 -19.70
N ILE A 518 -9.07 18.09 -19.41
CA ILE A 518 -8.53 17.78 -18.10
C ILE A 518 -7.35 18.72 -17.77
N LEU A 519 -6.48 19.00 -18.75
CA LEU A 519 -5.36 19.90 -18.53
C LEU A 519 -5.82 21.33 -18.23
N LYS A 520 -6.90 21.80 -18.89
CA LYS A 520 -7.49 23.10 -18.61
C LYS A 520 -8.11 23.17 -17.20
N GLU A 521 -8.87 22.16 -16.81
CA GLU A 521 -9.44 22.06 -15.46
C GLU A 521 -8.35 22.05 -14.37
N LEU A 522 -7.19 21.43 -14.64
CA LEU A 522 -6.06 21.45 -13.72
C LEU A 522 -5.40 22.83 -13.61
N GLU A 523 -5.32 23.60 -14.70
CA GLU A 523 -4.86 25.00 -14.65
C GLU A 523 -5.82 25.87 -13.86
N ASP A 524 -7.13 25.70 -14.07
CA ASP A 524 -8.16 26.42 -13.32
C ASP A 524 -8.13 26.05 -11.81
N TRP A 525 -7.82 24.78 -11.48
CA TRP A 525 -7.59 24.37 -10.10
C TRP A 525 -6.36 25.05 -9.47
N TYR A 526 -5.26 25.15 -10.22
CA TYR A 526 -4.08 25.86 -9.73
C TYR A 526 -4.39 27.32 -9.44
N ASP A 527 -5.13 28.01 -10.33
CA ASP A 527 -5.51 29.39 -10.13
C ASP A 527 -6.46 29.57 -8.93
N PHE A 528 -7.34 28.60 -8.68
CA PHE A 528 -8.18 28.56 -7.47
C PHE A 528 -7.37 28.36 -6.18
N CYS A 529 -6.24 27.65 -6.23
CA CYS A 529 -5.39 27.39 -5.07
C CYS A 529 -4.42 28.52 -4.73
N LYS A 530 -4.20 29.50 -5.61
CA LYS A 530 -3.37 30.69 -5.34
C LYS A 530 -4.00 31.59 -4.28
#